data_3d815d4c278780885f3a38133c96e8a2
#
_entry.id   3d815d4c278780885f3a38133c96e8a2
#
_cell.length_a   1.000
_cell.length_b   1.000
_cell.length_c   1.000
_cell.angle_alpha   90.00
_cell.angle_beta   90.00
_cell.angle_gamma   90.00
#
_symmetry.space_group_name_H-M   'P 1'
#
loop_
_entity.id
_entity.type
_entity.pdbx_description
1 polymer ?
#
loop_
_entity_poly.entity_id
_entity_poly.type
_entity_poly.pdbx_seq_one_letter_code
_entity_poly.pdbx_strand_id
1 'polypeptide(L)'
;IWSSLVGSEMCIRDRDQGEVKPINTEDAFLILENASSVLIVPGYGMAVAQAQHVVRELGELMEENGTDVKYGIHPVAGRMPGHMNVLLSEANVSYDLLLEPEDINPAMDTYDVAIVIGANDVVNPSATEEPGSPIYGMPIIEVHNAKTVFVLKRSMSSGFAGVQNPLFFKDNTRMLFGDAKESISGVVSEFKD
;
A
#
# COMPACT_ATOMS: atom_id res chain seq x y z
N ILE A 1 -38.13 9.86 7.04
CA ILE A 1 -38.27 8.45 6.65
C ILE A 1 -37.15 8.06 5.66
N TRP A 2 -36.91 8.81 4.61
CA TRP A 2 -35.86 8.54 3.64
C TRP A 2 -34.44 8.64 4.21
N SER A 3 -34.18 9.61 5.07
CA SER A 3 -32.87 9.80 5.69
C SER A 3 -32.50 8.66 6.67
N SER A 4 -33.48 8.07 7.38
CA SER A 4 -33.23 6.96 8.28
C SER A 4 -32.96 5.63 7.53
N LEU A 5 -33.57 5.41 6.36
CA LEU A 5 -33.29 4.26 5.50
C LEU A 5 -31.88 4.34 4.90
N VAL A 6 -31.48 5.48 4.38
CA VAL A 6 -30.13 5.72 3.87
C VAL A 6 -29.09 5.55 4.97
N GLY A 7 -29.34 6.08 6.17
CA GLY A 7 -28.47 5.91 7.32
C GLY A 7 -28.31 4.46 7.77
N SER A 8 -29.38 3.66 7.74
CA SER A 8 -29.32 2.24 8.10
C SER A 8 -28.60 1.40 7.04
N GLU A 9 -28.75 1.70 5.75
CA GLU A 9 -27.99 1.03 4.69
C GLU A 9 -26.50 1.34 4.77
N MET A 10 -26.11 2.57 5.04
CA MET A 10 -24.72 2.94 5.26
C MET A 10 -24.12 2.23 6.47
N CYS A 11 -24.85 2.14 7.57
CA CYS A 11 -24.43 1.40 8.76
C CYS A 11 -24.29 -0.11 8.50
N ILE A 12 -25.14 -0.70 7.69
CA ILE A 12 -25.07 -2.12 7.31
C ILE A 12 -23.85 -2.38 6.44
N ARG A 13 -23.59 -1.52 5.45
CA ARG A 13 -22.39 -1.62 4.60
C ARG A 13 -21.11 -1.49 5.39
N ASP A 14 -21.04 -0.56 6.32
CA ASP A 14 -19.88 -0.39 7.20
C ASP A 14 -19.63 -1.61 8.08
N ARG A 15 -20.70 -2.30 8.52
CA ARG A 15 -20.60 -3.53 9.30
C ARG A 15 -20.12 -4.73 8.50
N ASP A 16 -20.54 -4.82 7.23
CA ASP A 16 -20.17 -5.92 6.35
C ASP A 16 -18.71 -5.85 5.89
N GLN A 17 -18.08 -4.69 6.01
CA GLN A 17 -16.69 -4.48 5.56
C GLN A 17 -15.64 -4.74 6.65
N GLY A 18 -16.06 -4.89 7.91
CA GLY A 18 -15.15 -5.07 9.04
C GLY A 18 -14.61 -3.77 9.61
N GLU A 19 -13.65 -3.87 10.49
CA GLU A 19 -13.03 -2.74 11.17
C GLU A 19 -11.64 -2.44 10.57
N VAL A 20 -11.34 -1.16 10.43
CA VAL A 20 -9.99 -0.68 10.11
C VAL A 20 -9.10 -0.89 11.34
N LYS A 21 -7.91 -1.43 11.11
CA LYS A 21 -6.93 -1.69 12.16
C LYS A 21 -5.78 -0.69 12.04
N PRO A 22 -5.82 0.44 12.77
CA PRO A 22 -4.73 1.40 12.73
C PRO A 22 -3.49 0.86 13.45
N ILE A 23 -2.31 1.32 13.02
CA ILE A 23 -1.02 0.98 13.60
C ILE A 23 -0.19 2.25 13.74
N ASN A 24 0.71 2.29 14.71
CA ASN A 24 1.68 3.37 14.86
C ASN A 24 3.04 3.00 14.25
N THR A 25 3.97 3.96 14.22
CA THR A 25 5.29 3.75 13.63
C THR A 25 6.15 2.75 14.41
N GLU A 26 6.02 2.71 15.72
CA GLU A 26 6.75 1.77 16.61
C GLU A 26 6.33 0.32 16.33
N ASP A 27 5.04 0.05 16.28
CA ASP A 27 4.51 -1.28 15.98
C ASP A 27 4.84 -1.72 14.54
N ALA A 28 4.78 -0.78 13.59
CA ALA A 28 5.18 -1.04 12.20
C ALA A 28 6.67 -1.41 12.12
N PHE A 29 7.52 -0.71 12.84
CA PHE A 29 8.95 -1.02 12.95
C PHE A 29 9.19 -2.44 13.47
N LEU A 30 8.54 -2.83 14.55
CA LEU A 30 8.69 -4.17 15.13
C LEU A 30 8.34 -5.29 14.15
N ILE A 31 7.32 -5.10 13.34
CA ILE A 31 6.92 -6.06 12.32
C ILE A 31 7.95 -6.09 11.18
N LEU A 32 8.41 -4.93 10.72
CA LEU A 32 9.39 -4.81 9.64
C LEU A 32 10.77 -5.33 10.03
N GLU A 33 11.20 -5.10 11.26
CA GLU A 33 12.47 -5.61 11.79
C GLU A 33 12.55 -7.14 11.71
N ASN A 34 11.44 -7.82 11.96
CA ASN A 34 11.35 -9.27 11.94
C ASN A 34 10.99 -9.86 10.57
N ALA A 35 10.71 -9.03 9.58
CA ALA A 35 10.35 -9.49 8.23
C ALA A 35 11.59 -9.96 7.47
N SER A 36 11.46 -11.05 6.72
CA SER A 36 12.51 -11.57 5.84
C SER A 36 12.40 -11.04 4.42
N SER A 37 11.18 -10.67 3.99
CA SER A 37 10.92 -10.14 2.66
C SER A 37 9.85 -9.06 2.73
N VAL A 38 10.09 -7.94 2.06
CA VAL A 38 9.19 -6.78 2.03
C VAL A 38 9.02 -6.31 0.59
N LEU A 39 7.78 -6.07 0.22
CA LEU A 39 7.42 -5.44 -1.05
C LEU A 39 6.93 -4.02 -0.78
N ILE A 40 7.50 -3.04 -1.45
CA ILE A 40 7.05 -1.64 -1.38
C ILE A 40 6.27 -1.31 -2.64
N VAL A 41 5.01 -0.88 -2.47
CA VAL A 41 4.13 -0.53 -3.58
C VAL A 41 3.85 0.96 -3.55
N PRO A 42 4.60 1.76 -4.32
CA PRO A 42 4.38 3.20 -4.37
C PRO A 42 3.19 3.58 -5.25
N GLY A 43 2.53 4.66 -4.88
CA GLY A 43 1.44 5.24 -5.64
C GLY A 43 1.53 6.75 -5.71
N TYR A 44 0.48 7.39 -6.21
CA TYR A 44 0.45 8.85 -6.38
C TYR A 44 0.65 9.61 -5.07
N GLY A 45 0.19 9.07 -3.94
CA GLY A 45 0.39 9.69 -2.64
C GLY A 45 1.87 9.82 -2.25
N MET A 46 2.73 8.90 -2.67
CA MET A 46 4.18 9.03 -2.50
C MET A 46 4.72 10.23 -3.28
N ALA A 47 4.25 10.43 -4.51
CA ALA A 47 4.63 11.57 -5.34
C ALA A 47 4.19 12.89 -4.73
N VAL A 48 2.96 12.97 -4.24
CA VAL A 48 2.40 14.16 -3.58
C VAL A 48 3.19 14.53 -2.33
N ALA A 49 3.54 13.55 -1.52
CA ALA A 49 4.31 13.74 -0.29
C ALA A 49 5.81 13.92 -0.55
N GLN A 50 6.27 13.69 -1.79
CA GLN A 50 7.69 13.67 -2.15
C GLN A 50 8.51 12.73 -1.24
N ALA A 51 7.97 11.56 -0.99
CA ALA A 51 8.50 10.58 -0.05
C ALA A 51 9.51 9.60 -0.67
N GLN A 52 9.80 9.69 -1.97
CA GLN A 52 10.65 8.73 -2.69
C GLN A 52 12.04 8.56 -2.07
N HIS A 53 12.63 9.63 -1.56
CA HIS A 53 13.96 9.58 -0.95
C HIS A 53 13.95 8.86 0.40
N VAL A 54 12.97 9.13 1.25
CA VAL A 54 12.83 8.48 2.56
C VAL A 54 12.37 7.02 2.41
N VAL A 55 11.59 6.72 1.39
CA VAL A 55 11.22 5.33 1.04
C VAL A 55 12.46 4.52 0.65
N ARG A 56 13.33 5.09 -0.17
CA ARG A 56 14.62 4.46 -0.50
C ARG A 56 15.46 4.24 0.74
N GLU A 57 15.57 5.23 1.62
CA GLU A 57 16.32 5.12 2.88
C GLU A 57 15.78 3.98 3.75
N LEU A 58 14.47 3.85 3.87
CA LEU A 58 13.84 2.73 4.57
C LEU A 58 14.22 1.39 3.93
N GLY A 59 14.16 1.29 2.61
CA GLY A 59 14.53 0.08 1.87
C GLY A 59 15.98 -0.32 2.13
N GLU A 60 16.91 0.63 2.11
CA GLU A 60 18.32 0.39 2.38
C GLU A 60 18.56 -0.10 3.84
N LEU A 61 17.90 0.52 4.81
CA LEU A 61 18.00 0.10 6.21
C LEU A 61 17.45 -1.31 6.43
N MET A 62 16.37 -1.68 5.78
CA MET A 62 15.83 -3.05 5.83
C MET A 62 16.79 -4.04 5.18
N GLU A 63 17.40 -3.69 4.04
CA GLU A 63 18.40 -4.54 3.38
C GLU A 63 19.65 -4.75 4.25
N GLU A 64 20.13 -3.71 4.92
CA GLU A 64 21.22 -3.80 5.89
C GLU A 64 20.89 -4.74 7.04
N ASN A 65 19.63 -4.81 7.43
CA ASN A 65 19.11 -5.72 8.46
C ASN A 65 18.89 -7.17 7.95
N GLY A 66 19.19 -7.43 6.68
CA GLY A 66 19.07 -8.76 6.08
C GLY A 66 17.70 -9.04 5.43
N THR A 67 16.86 -8.04 5.26
CA THR A 67 15.56 -8.16 4.61
C THR A 67 15.71 -8.06 3.09
N ASP A 68 15.03 -8.94 2.33
CA ASP A 68 14.93 -8.83 0.87
C ASP A 68 13.85 -7.81 0.52
N VAL A 69 14.24 -6.68 -0.07
CA VAL A 69 13.33 -5.58 -0.41
C VAL A 69 13.17 -5.48 -1.92
N LYS A 70 11.93 -5.46 -2.38
CA LYS A 70 11.56 -5.23 -3.78
C LYS A 70 10.51 -4.13 -3.85
N TYR A 71 10.39 -3.52 -5.03
CA TYR A 71 9.42 -2.47 -5.31
C TYR A 71 8.44 -2.98 -6.37
N GLY A 72 7.16 -2.97 -6.03
CA GLY A 72 6.09 -3.35 -6.95
C GLY A 72 5.53 -2.13 -7.67
N ILE A 73 5.78 -2.02 -8.96
CA ILE A 73 5.41 -0.84 -9.75
C ILE A 73 4.25 -1.20 -10.67
N HIS A 74 3.13 -0.54 -10.49
CA HIS A 74 2.01 -0.65 -11.43
C HIS A 74 2.23 0.34 -12.59
N PRO A 75 2.06 -0.08 -13.85
CA PRO A 75 2.34 0.76 -15.01
C PRO A 75 1.57 2.08 -15.05
N VAL A 76 0.36 2.10 -14.48
CA VAL A 76 -0.50 3.30 -14.44
C VAL A 76 -0.58 3.95 -13.06
N ALA A 77 0.26 3.54 -12.12
CA ALA A 77 0.35 4.22 -10.83
C ALA A 77 0.83 5.67 -11.02
N GLY A 78 0.20 6.59 -10.30
CA GLY A 78 0.49 8.01 -10.44
C GLY A 78 -0.40 8.71 -11.47
N ARG A 79 0.15 9.68 -12.19
CA ARG A 79 -0.57 10.54 -13.15
C ARG A 79 -0.13 10.33 -14.60
N MET A 80 0.91 9.57 -14.83
CA MET A 80 1.44 9.28 -16.18
C MET A 80 2.10 7.89 -16.19
N PRO A 81 2.20 7.23 -17.36
CA PRO A 81 2.90 5.96 -17.47
C PRO A 81 4.37 6.10 -17.00
N GLY A 82 4.80 5.14 -16.17
CA GLY A 82 6.16 5.14 -15.63
C GLY A 82 6.45 6.20 -14.58
N HIS A 83 5.44 6.88 -14.03
CA HIS A 83 5.61 7.93 -13.03
C HIS A 83 6.42 7.45 -11.81
N MET A 84 6.09 6.30 -11.25
CA MET A 84 6.80 5.75 -10.09
C MET A 84 8.24 5.33 -10.42
N ASN A 85 8.47 4.80 -11.63
CA ASN A 85 9.82 4.46 -12.10
C ASN A 85 10.74 5.68 -12.12
N VAL A 86 10.24 6.81 -12.61
CA VAL A 86 10.99 8.08 -12.64
C VAL A 86 11.31 8.56 -11.22
N LEU A 87 10.35 8.56 -10.31
CA LEU A 87 10.56 9.01 -8.94
C LEU A 87 11.56 8.15 -8.18
N LEU A 88 11.48 6.83 -8.33
CA LEU A 88 12.41 5.92 -7.68
C LEU A 88 13.81 6.00 -8.30
N SER A 89 13.92 6.23 -9.60
CA SER A 89 15.20 6.50 -10.26
C SER A 89 15.81 7.81 -9.77
N GLU A 90 15.03 8.84 -9.57
CA GLU A 90 15.46 10.10 -8.96
C GLU A 90 16.01 9.88 -7.54
N ALA A 91 15.41 8.97 -6.79
CA ALA A 91 15.88 8.57 -5.46
C ALA A 91 17.06 7.59 -5.48
N ASN A 92 17.58 7.23 -6.66
CA ASN A 92 18.66 6.27 -6.85
C ASN A 92 18.33 4.83 -6.42
N VAL A 93 17.08 4.42 -6.53
CA VAL A 93 16.69 3.02 -6.37
C VAL A 93 17.16 2.23 -7.61
N SER A 94 17.81 1.09 -7.38
CA SER A 94 18.28 0.23 -8.47
C SER A 94 17.10 -0.27 -9.31
N TYR A 95 17.24 -0.20 -10.63
CA TYR A 95 16.23 -0.67 -11.56
C TYR A 95 15.89 -2.16 -11.40
N ASP A 96 16.87 -2.96 -11.00
CA ASP A 96 16.70 -4.40 -10.77
C ASP A 96 15.74 -4.73 -9.62
N LEU A 97 15.47 -3.78 -8.73
CA LEU A 97 14.55 -3.93 -7.62
C LEU A 97 13.10 -3.58 -7.99
N LEU A 98 12.89 -2.99 -9.17
CA LEU A 98 11.57 -2.56 -9.65
C LEU A 98 10.91 -3.69 -10.44
N LEU A 99 9.82 -4.25 -9.89
CA LEU A 99 9.11 -5.38 -10.47
C LEU A 99 7.69 -4.98 -10.91
N GLU A 100 7.21 -5.60 -11.96
CA GLU A 100 5.85 -5.39 -12.47
C GLU A 100 4.85 -6.38 -11.84
N PRO A 101 3.53 -6.09 -11.90
CA PRO A 101 2.52 -6.96 -11.31
C PRO A 101 2.60 -8.41 -11.75
N GLU A 102 2.99 -8.67 -13.01
CA GLU A 102 3.12 -10.00 -13.60
C GLU A 102 4.22 -10.82 -12.93
N ASP A 103 5.26 -10.16 -12.43
CA ASP A 103 6.38 -10.79 -11.74
C ASP A 103 6.08 -11.04 -10.25
N ILE A 104 5.34 -10.13 -9.61
CA ILE A 104 5.14 -10.15 -8.16
C ILE A 104 3.86 -10.85 -7.72
N ASN A 105 2.77 -10.76 -8.48
CA ASN A 105 1.49 -11.38 -8.08
C ASN A 105 1.61 -12.91 -7.85
N PRO A 106 2.31 -13.67 -8.69
CA PRO A 106 2.47 -15.11 -8.44
C PRO A 106 3.26 -15.46 -7.18
N ALA A 107 4.11 -14.55 -6.71
CA ALA A 107 4.97 -14.73 -5.54
C ALA A 107 4.51 -13.89 -4.34
N MET A 108 3.34 -13.27 -4.39
CA MET A 108 2.87 -12.34 -3.36
C MET A 108 2.78 -13.00 -1.97
N ASP A 109 2.38 -14.24 -1.90
CA ASP A 109 2.27 -15.01 -0.66
C ASP A 109 3.61 -15.27 0.03
N THR A 110 4.72 -15.08 -0.67
CA THR A 110 6.08 -15.22 -0.11
C THR A 110 6.55 -13.97 0.62
N TYR A 111 5.93 -12.82 0.39
CA TYR A 111 6.28 -11.59 1.07
C TYR A 111 5.69 -11.55 2.47
N ASP A 112 6.53 -11.26 3.45
CA ASP A 112 6.10 -11.13 4.85
C ASP A 112 5.30 -9.85 5.06
N VAL A 113 5.72 -8.76 4.44
CA VAL A 113 5.04 -7.46 4.50
C VAL A 113 4.98 -6.82 3.13
N ALA A 114 3.81 -6.27 2.78
CA ALA A 114 3.64 -5.38 1.65
C ALA A 114 3.31 -3.98 2.18
N ILE A 115 4.10 -2.98 1.79
CA ILE A 115 3.90 -1.59 2.21
C ILE A 115 3.32 -0.81 1.03
N VAL A 116 2.08 -0.38 1.15
CA VAL A 116 1.38 0.42 0.14
C VAL A 116 1.48 1.88 0.51
N ILE A 117 2.10 2.68 -0.34
CA ILE A 117 2.37 4.09 -0.07
C ILE A 117 1.58 4.98 -1.02
N GLY A 118 0.43 5.44 -0.57
CA GLY A 118 -0.42 6.35 -1.33
C GLY A 118 -1.02 5.78 -2.60
N ALA A 119 -1.15 4.45 -2.70
CA ALA A 119 -1.88 3.77 -3.77
C ALA A 119 -3.27 3.38 -3.29
N ASN A 120 -4.24 3.31 -4.20
CA ASN A 120 -5.59 2.89 -3.88
C ASN A 120 -6.15 1.94 -4.96
N ASP A 121 -6.50 2.46 -6.13
CA ASP A 121 -7.17 1.66 -7.17
C ASP A 121 -6.30 0.51 -7.68
N VAL A 122 -4.99 0.72 -7.79
CA VAL A 122 -4.02 -0.26 -8.30
C VAL A 122 -3.78 -1.44 -7.36
N VAL A 123 -4.26 -1.36 -6.12
CA VAL A 123 -4.20 -2.45 -5.12
C VAL A 123 -5.60 -2.89 -4.65
N ASN A 124 -6.65 -2.41 -5.30
CA ASN A 124 -8.02 -2.68 -4.91
C ASN A 124 -8.47 -4.07 -5.38
N PRO A 125 -8.71 -5.03 -4.46
CA PRO A 125 -9.14 -6.38 -4.83
C PRO A 125 -10.50 -6.46 -5.51
N SER A 126 -11.33 -5.42 -5.46
CA SER A 126 -12.59 -5.35 -6.19
C SER A 126 -12.41 -5.50 -7.72
N ALA A 127 -11.23 -5.17 -8.23
CA ALA A 127 -10.90 -5.36 -9.65
C ALA A 127 -10.92 -6.85 -10.08
N THR A 128 -10.71 -7.77 -9.15
CA THR A 128 -10.70 -9.21 -9.41
C THR A 128 -11.86 -9.95 -8.76
N GLU A 129 -12.38 -9.45 -7.64
CA GLU A 129 -13.38 -10.14 -6.81
C GLU A 129 -14.83 -9.70 -7.11
N GLU A 130 -15.04 -8.48 -7.64
CA GLU A 130 -16.37 -7.89 -7.82
C GLU A 130 -16.70 -7.61 -9.29
N PRO A 131 -17.44 -8.52 -9.98
CA PRO A 131 -17.81 -8.31 -11.40
C PRO A 131 -18.63 -7.04 -11.66
N GLY A 132 -19.34 -6.52 -10.66
CA GLY A 132 -20.12 -5.28 -10.77
C GLY A 132 -19.33 -4.00 -10.52
N SER A 133 -18.04 -4.10 -10.16
CA SER A 133 -17.21 -2.93 -9.89
C SER A 133 -16.82 -2.21 -11.18
N PRO A 134 -16.78 -0.85 -11.18
CA PRO A 134 -16.30 -0.07 -12.33
C PRO A 134 -14.84 -0.39 -12.73
N ILE A 135 -14.05 -0.92 -11.81
CA ILE A 135 -12.64 -1.29 -12.05
C ILE A 135 -12.44 -2.79 -12.34
N TYR A 136 -13.52 -3.57 -12.43
CA TYR A 136 -13.41 -5.00 -12.67
C TYR A 136 -12.66 -5.31 -13.96
N GLY A 137 -11.73 -6.23 -13.88
CA GLY A 137 -10.86 -6.61 -15.00
C GLY A 137 -9.60 -5.76 -15.15
N MET A 138 -9.44 -4.70 -14.36
CA MET A 138 -8.21 -3.92 -14.35
C MET A 138 -7.07 -4.74 -13.70
N PRO A 139 -5.89 -4.80 -14.31
CA PRO A 139 -4.73 -5.40 -13.66
C PRO A 139 -4.38 -4.65 -12.37
N ILE A 140 -4.15 -5.37 -11.29
CA ILE A 140 -3.76 -4.81 -10.00
C ILE A 140 -2.56 -5.54 -9.41
N ILE A 141 -1.95 -4.92 -8.41
CA ILE A 141 -0.99 -5.60 -7.53
C ILE A 141 -1.77 -6.23 -6.38
N GLU A 142 -1.76 -7.55 -6.29
CA GLU A 142 -2.58 -8.32 -5.35
C GLU A 142 -1.95 -8.38 -3.95
N VAL A 143 -1.68 -7.21 -3.34
CA VAL A 143 -1.04 -7.10 -2.02
C VAL A 143 -1.79 -7.81 -0.91
N HIS A 144 -3.11 -8.00 -1.06
CA HIS A 144 -3.94 -8.71 -0.08
C HIS A 144 -3.53 -10.17 0.12
N ASN A 145 -2.74 -10.74 -0.79
CA ASN A 145 -2.19 -12.08 -0.67
C ASN A 145 -0.87 -12.14 0.12
N ALA A 146 -0.26 -11.00 0.44
CA ALA A 146 0.90 -10.95 1.33
C ALA A 146 0.50 -11.30 2.77
N LYS A 147 1.46 -11.72 3.59
CA LYS A 147 1.17 -12.12 4.98
C LYS A 147 0.66 -10.98 5.81
N THR A 148 1.26 -9.80 5.67
CA THR A 148 0.82 -8.55 6.34
C THR A 148 0.89 -7.41 5.34
N VAL A 149 -0.09 -6.50 5.40
CA VAL A 149 -0.14 -5.33 4.51
C VAL A 149 -0.20 -4.06 5.36
N PHE A 150 0.72 -3.13 5.09
CA PHE A 150 0.65 -1.78 5.64
C PHE A 150 0.18 -0.82 4.56
N VAL A 151 -0.86 -0.07 4.85
CA VAL A 151 -1.39 0.94 3.94
C VAL A 151 -1.17 2.32 4.55
N LEU A 152 -0.36 3.13 3.88
CA LEU A 152 -0.06 4.50 4.30
C LEU A 152 -0.98 5.44 3.53
N LYS A 153 -1.94 6.03 4.23
CA LYS A 153 -2.92 6.98 3.68
C LYS A 153 -3.20 8.09 4.69
N ARG A 154 -3.60 9.25 4.19
CA ARG A 154 -4.05 10.36 5.04
C ARG A 154 -5.43 10.10 5.63
N SER A 155 -6.31 9.43 4.88
CA SER A 155 -7.69 9.19 5.28
C SER A 155 -8.27 7.98 4.53
N MET A 156 -9.50 7.62 4.86
CA MET A 156 -10.24 6.54 4.21
C MET A 156 -10.91 6.93 2.88
N SER A 157 -10.62 8.11 2.34
CA SER A 157 -11.19 8.55 1.08
C SER A 157 -10.83 7.62 -0.08
N SER A 158 -11.77 7.47 -1.02
CA SER A 158 -11.60 6.65 -2.22
C SER A 158 -10.54 7.23 -3.16
N GLY A 159 -10.01 6.39 -4.05
CA GLY A 159 -9.07 6.79 -5.09
C GLY A 159 -9.74 7.49 -6.27
N PHE A 160 -9.01 7.62 -7.37
CA PHE A 160 -9.47 8.30 -8.59
C PHE A 160 -10.76 7.72 -9.17
N ALA A 161 -10.91 6.39 -9.13
CA ALA A 161 -12.10 5.70 -9.63
C ALA A 161 -13.34 5.89 -8.72
N GLY A 162 -13.18 6.43 -7.53
CA GLY A 162 -14.28 6.61 -6.58
C GLY A 162 -14.82 5.31 -5.99
N VAL A 163 -14.11 4.21 -6.16
CA VAL A 163 -14.50 2.87 -5.71
C VAL A 163 -13.96 2.63 -4.31
N GLN A 164 -14.80 2.05 -3.45
CA GLN A 164 -14.39 1.64 -2.12
C GLN A 164 -13.37 0.50 -2.21
N ASN A 165 -12.38 0.51 -1.31
CA ASN A 165 -11.33 -0.47 -1.32
C ASN A 165 -11.44 -1.43 -0.13
N PRO A 166 -11.93 -2.67 -0.33
CA PRO A 166 -12.06 -3.65 0.74
C PRO A 166 -10.72 -4.13 1.31
N LEU A 167 -9.60 -3.86 0.65
CA LEU A 167 -8.26 -4.14 1.18
C LEU A 167 -8.07 -3.55 2.57
N PHE A 168 -8.57 -2.33 2.81
CA PHE A 168 -8.36 -1.63 4.08
C PHE A 168 -9.02 -2.32 5.28
N PHE A 169 -9.98 -3.19 5.03
CA PHE A 169 -10.73 -3.91 6.06
C PHE A 169 -10.31 -5.38 6.20
N LYS A 170 -9.37 -5.86 5.41
CA LYS A 170 -8.91 -7.26 5.50
C LYS A 170 -8.15 -7.50 6.80
N ASP A 171 -8.20 -8.73 7.30
CA ASP A 171 -7.61 -9.11 8.59
C ASP A 171 -6.09 -8.92 8.65
N ASN A 172 -5.40 -9.05 7.53
CA ASN A 172 -3.96 -8.89 7.42
C ASN A 172 -3.51 -7.44 7.13
N THR A 173 -4.44 -6.51 6.98
CA THR A 173 -4.15 -5.11 6.67
C THR A 173 -4.07 -4.26 7.93
N ARG A 174 -3.06 -3.40 8.00
CA ARG A 174 -2.89 -2.38 9.03
C ARG A 174 -2.79 -1.02 8.37
N MET A 175 -3.50 -0.03 8.92
CA MET A 175 -3.54 1.33 8.38
C MET A 175 -2.59 2.23 9.17
N LEU A 176 -1.66 2.87 8.49
CA LEU A 176 -0.80 3.90 9.06
C LEU A 176 -1.26 5.26 8.51
N PHE A 177 -2.09 5.95 9.29
CA PHE A 177 -2.66 7.23 8.89
C PHE A 177 -1.65 8.37 9.08
N GLY A 178 -1.64 9.28 8.12
CA GLY A 178 -0.82 10.47 8.14
C GLY A 178 -0.17 10.76 6.79
N ASP A 179 0.70 11.75 6.78
CA ASP A 179 1.53 12.05 5.62
C ASP A 179 2.54 10.92 5.38
N ALA A 180 2.67 10.47 4.13
CA ALA A 180 3.55 9.35 3.80
C ALA A 180 5.01 9.60 4.18
N LYS A 181 5.50 10.82 3.93
CA LYS A 181 6.88 11.20 4.26
C LYS A 181 7.13 11.18 5.77
N GLU A 182 6.19 11.74 6.55
CA GLU A 182 6.29 11.75 8.02
C GLU A 182 6.22 10.34 8.60
N SER A 183 5.30 9.52 8.13
CA SER A 183 5.13 8.14 8.60
C SER A 183 6.37 7.29 8.30
N ILE A 184 6.89 7.35 7.09
CA ILE A 184 8.10 6.62 6.70
C ILE A 184 9.32 7.14 7.45
N SER A 185 9.44 8.46 7.64
CA SER A 185 10.53 9.06 8.43
C SER A 185 10.51 8.59 9.88
N GLY A 186 9.31 8.43 10.47
CA GLY A 186 9.14 7.87 11.80
C GLY A 186 9.66 6.44 11.89
N VAL A 187 9.32 5.59 10.94
CA VAL A 187 9.82 4.21 10.88
C VAL A 187 11.34 4.17 10.67
N VAL A 188 11.87 5.03 9.78
CA VAL A 188 13.32 5.16 9.55
C VAL A 188 14.05 5.53 10.84
N SER A 189 13.48 6.45 11.62
CA SER A 189 14.09 6.83 12.91
C SER A 189 14.19 5.65 13.88
N GLU A 190 13.17 4.81 13.95
CA GLU A 190 13.18 3.60 14.78
C GLU A 190 14.28 2.60 14.35
N PHE A 191 14.57 2.52 13.04
CA PHE A 191 15.66 1.67 12.55
C PHE A 191 17.08 2.20 12.89
N LYS A 192 17.19 3.51 13.16
CA LYS A 192 18.47 4.16 13.47
C LYS A 192 18.79 4.20 14.97
N ASP A 193 17.80 4.03 15.83
CA ASP A 193 17.93 4.02 17.30
C ASP A 193 18.27 2.63 17.82
#